data_9bcd5d8308e2f70f0ad90b3dcfc475e6
#
_entry.id   9bcd5d8308e2f70f0ad90b3dcfc475e6
#
_cell.length_a   1.000
_cell.length_b   1.000
_cell.length_c   1.000
_cell.angle_alpha   90.00
_cell.angle_beta   90.00
_cell.angle_gamma   90.00
#
_symmetry.space_group_name_H-M   'P 1'
#
loop_
_entity.id
_entity.type
_entity.pdbx_description
1 polymer ?
#
loop_
_entity_poly.entity_id
_entity_poly.type
_entity_poly.pdbx_seq_one_letter_code
_entity_poly.pdbx_strand_id
1 'polypeptide(L)'
;MKNQVSIRLNSTLGLLSMLMFGSVSAQSDTANWPSQNLNIENSRYSTLDQIDTSNVDQLTMLWSFEPGLRDDIAQVTPLVVDGVMYLHSRATMYALDATTGEELWRRSLDSGPANGPVRGSTYAEGRVYAYRGADLYAFDAATGAALASFGDSGFLKVVAQGLHHQYPDTYPTDIDPITI
;
A
#
# COMPACT_ATOMS: atom_id res chain seq x y z
N MET A 1 76.42 -37.09 -22.90
CA MET A 1 75.82 -36.14 -21.98
C MET A 1 74.59 -35.54 -22.68
N LYS A 2 73.39 -36.04 -22.33
CA LYS A 2 72.10 -35.56 -22.92
C LYS A 2 71.40 -34.71 -21.89
N ASN A 3 71.26 -33.41 -22.18
CA ASN A 3 70.48 -32.47 -21.35
C ASN A 3 68.99 -32.71 -21.60
N GLN A 4 68.28 -33.11 -20.57
CA GLN A 4 66.83 -33.14 -20.56
C GLN A 4 66.30 -31.77 -20.09
N VAL A 5 65.56 -31.10 -20.96
CA VAL A 5 64.84 -29.87 -20.63
C VAL A 5 63.41 -30.27 -20.18
N SER A 6 63.10 -30.10 -18.89
CA SER A 6 61.76 -30.29 -18.35
C SER A 6 60.93 -29.02 -18.52
N ILE A 7 59.89 -29.05 -19.36
CA ILE A 7 58.88 -28.01 -19.48
C ILE A 7 57.81 -28.28 -18.42
N ARG A 8 57.67 -27.39 -17.44
CA ARG A 8 56.55 -27.40 -16.51
C ARG A 8 55.36 -26.63 -17.15
N LEU A 9 54.28 -27.33 -17.44
CA LEU A 9 53.01 -26.75 -17.81
C LEU A 9 52.32 -26.23 -16.57
N ASN A 10 52.20 -24.92 -16.39
CA ASN A 10 51.32 -24.32 -15.39
C ASN A 10 49.91 -24.29 -15.99
N SER A 11 49.05 -25.18 -15.51
CA SER A 11 47.61 -25.12 -15.79
C SER A 11 46.97 -24.14 -14.81
N THR A 12 46.78 -22.92 -15.24
CA THR A 12 45.86 -21.97 -14.57
C THR A 12 44.42 -22.39 -14.84
N LEU A 13 43.80 -23.02 -13.83
CA LEU A 13 42.39 -23.32 -13.85
C LEU A 13 41.61 -21.98 -13.67
N GLY A 14 41.16 -21.42 -14.78
CA GLY A 14 40.25 -20.27 -14.75
C GLY A 14 38.87 -20.68 -14.21
N LEU A 15 38.57 -20.27 -13.01
CA LEU A 15 37.21 -20.41 -12.43
C LEU A 15 36.28 -19.45 -13.17
N LEU A 16 35.53 -19.95 -14.17
CA LEU A 16 34.47 -19.24 -14.85
C LEU A 16 33.26 -19.23 -13.91
N SER A 17 33.10 -18.18 -13.08
CA SER A 17 31.90 -18.00 -12.27
C SER A 17 30.75 -17.57 -13.20
N MET A 18 29.91 -18.54 -13.52
CA MET A 18 28.67 -18.34 -14.25
C MET A 18 27.68 -17.63 -13.31
N LEU A 19 27.58 -16.29 -13.43
CA LEU A 19 26.52 -15.51 -12.78
C LEU A 19 25.19 -15.93 -13.40
N MET A 20 24.49 -16.83 -12.68
CA MET A 20 23.09 -17.12 -12.94
C MET A 20 22.29 -15.84 -12.58
N PHE A 21 21.98 -15.01 -13.56
CA PHE A 21 20.91 -14.04 -13.44
C PHE A 21 19.60 -14.83 -13.42
N GLY A 22 19.16 -15.21 -12.21
CA GLY A 22 17.81 -15.67 -12.01
C GLY A 22 16.89 -14.53 -12.42
N SER A 23 16.13 -14.72 -13.50
CA SER A 23 15.00 -13.87 -13.82
C SER A 23 14.03 -13.99 -12.65
N VAL A 24 13.99 -12.99 -11.77
CA VAL A 24 12.88 -12.81 -10.83
C VAL A 24 11.70 -12.45 -11.72
N SER A 25 10.93 -13.47 -12.11
CA SER A 25 9.58 -13.23 -12.60
C SER A 25 8.84 -12.58 -11.44
N ALA A 26 8.53 -11.31 -11.56
CA ALA A 26 7.52 -10.68 -10.72
C ALA A 26 6.22 -11.42 -11.05
N GLN A 27 5.95 -12.48 -10.30
CA GLN A 27 4.65 -13.14 -10.28
C GLN A 27 3.72 -12.04 -9.77
N SER A 28 2.84 -11.54 -10.62
CA SER A 28 1.78 -10.66 -10.16
C SER A 28 1.01 -11.45 -9.11
N ASP A 29 1.15 -11.07 -7.86
CA ASP A 29 0.46 -11.73 -6.77
C ASP A 29 -1.03 -11.39 -6.90
N THR A 30 -1.75 -12.25 -7.64
CA THR A 30 -3.17 -12.09 -7.95
C THR A 30 -4.06 -12.25 -6.72
N ALA A 31 -3.47 -12.64 -5.58
CA ALA A 31 -4.13 -12.69 -4.29
C ALA A 31 -4.23 -11.30 -3.63
N ASN A 32 -3.36 -10.36 -3.99
CA ASN A 32 -3.33 -9.03 -3.41
C ASN A 32 -4.35 -8.10 -4.08
N TRP A 33 -4.97 -7.22 -3.28
CA TRP A 33 -5.89 -6.17 -3.71
C TRP A 33 -5.38 -4.79 -3.24
N PRO A 34 -4.37 -4.21 -3.93
CA PRO A 34 -3.64 -3.04 -3.45
C PRO A 34 -4.34 -1.70 -3.69
N SER A 35 -5.41 -1.67 -4.45
CA SER A 35 -6.16 -0.44 -4.75
C SER A 35 -7.66 -0.70 -4.83
N GLN A 36 -8.47 0.36 -4.79
CA GLN A 36 -9.94 0.27 -4.81
C GLN A 36 -10.50 -0.61 -5.93
N ASN A 37 -9.87 -0.62 -7.09
CA ASN A 37 -10.31 -1.36 -8.27
C ASN A 37 -9.31 -2.44 -8.68
N LEU A 38 -8.50 -2.94 -7.76
CA LEU A 38 -7.42 -3.89 -7.93
C LEU A 38 -6.18 -3.27 -8.59
N ASN A 39 -6.29 -2.69 -9.77
CA ASN A 39 -5.20 -2.15 -10.59
C ASN A 39 -5.61 -0.87 -11.32
N ILE A 40 -4.67 -0.25 -12.03
CA ILE A 40 -4.91 0.99 -12.80
C ILE A 40 -5.85 0.79 -14.00
N GLU A 41 -5.98 -0.43 -14.49
CA GLU A 41 -6.93 -0.81 -15.54
C GLU A 41 -8.37 -0.93 -15.03
N ASN A 42 -8.58 -0.82 -13.70
CA ASN A 42 -9.87 -1.00 -13.03
C ASN A 42 -10.52 -2.36 -13.32
N SER A 43 -9.74 -3.43 -13.37
CA SER A 43 -10.21 -4.76 -13.75
C SER A 43 -11.24 -5.33 -12.78
N ARG A 44 -11.12 -5.02 -11.48
CA ARG A 44 -12.00 -5.51 -10.39
C ARG A 44 -12.21 -7.02 -10.41
N TYR A 45 -11.22 -7.74 -10.90
CA TYR A 45 -11.29 -9.17 -11.10
C TYR A 45 -10.08 -9.85 -10.46
N SER A 46 -10.33 -10.75 -9.51
CA SER A 46 -9.32 -11.63 -8.93
C SER A 46 -9.30 -12.96 -9.69
N THR A 47 -8.12 -13.55 -9.84
CA THR A 47 -7.94 -14.90 -10.38
C THR A 47 -8.05 -15.98 -9.30
N LEU A 48 -8.38 -15.61 -8.06
CA LEU A 48 -8.70 -16.57 -7.00
C LEU A 48 -9.95 -17.36 -7.37
N ASP A 49 -9.91 -18.67 -7.24
CA ASP A 49 -10.93 -19.62 -7.68
C ASP A 49 -11.39 -20.58 -6.57
N GLN A 50 -11.00 -20.32 -5.32
CA GLN A 50 -11.37 -21.16 -4.18
C GLN A 50 -12.86 -21.11 -3.85
N ILE A 51 -13.56 -20.06 -4.28
CA ILE A 51 -15.00 -19.89 -4.08
C ILE A 51 -15.68 -19.94 -5.44
N ASP A 52 -16.62 -20.88 -5.59
CA ASP A 52 -17.40 -21.07 -6.80
C ASP A 52 -18.87 -21.41 -6.46
N THR A 53 -19.66 -21.70 -7.49
CA THR A 53 -21.09 -22.03 -7.34
C THR A 53 -21.35 -23.34 -6.58
N SER A 54 -20.34 -24.17 -6.36
CA SER A 54 -20.48 -25.45 -5.63
C SER A 54 -20.24 -25.32 -4.14
N ASN A 55 -19.65 -24.21 -3.66
CA ASN A 55 -19.28 -24.03 -2.26
C ASN A 55 -19.64 -22.66 -1.66
N VAL A 56 -20.16 -21.73 -2.45
CA VAL A 56 -20.51 -20.38 -1.98
C VAL A 56 -21.57 -20.39 -0.87
N ASP A 57 -22.47 -21.37 -0.86
CA ASP A 57 -23.50 -21.56 0.17
C ASP A 57 -22.97 -22.12 1.49
N GLN A 58 -21.71 -22.58 1.50
CA GLN A 58 -21.01 -23.10 2.69
C GLN A 58 -20.18 -22.02 3.40
N LEU A 59 -20.14 -20.80 2.87
CA LEU A 59 -19.39 -19.70 3.49
C LEU A 59 -19.96 -19.38 4.85
N THR A 60 -19.05 -19.22 5.83
CA THR A 60 -19.36 -18.81 7.17
C THR A 60 -18.53 -17.60 7.57
N MET A 61 -19.07 -16.74 8.43
CA MET A 61 -18.33 -15.62 8.98
C MET A 61 -17.25 -16.14 9.94
N LEU A 62 -15.98 -15.81 9.67
CA LEU A 62 -14.86 -16.18 10.55
C LEU A 62 -14.63 -15.14 11.63
N TRP A 63 -14.74 -13.85 11.31
CA TRP A 63 -14.54 -12.74 12.22
C TRP A 63 -15.34 -11.51 11.76
N SER A 64 -15.48 -10.56 12.64
CA SER A 64 -16.04 -9.25 12.36
C SER A 64 -15.20 -8.17 13.03
N PHE A 65 -15.11 -7.00 12.43
CA PHE A 65 -14.42 -5.84 12.98
C PHE A 65 -15.39 -4.67 13.10
N GLU A 66 -15.41 -4.08 14.27
CA GLU A 66 -16.20 -2.87 14.56
C GLU A 66 -15.22 -1.71 14.80
N PRO A 67 -15.15 -0.72 13.88
CA PRO A 67 -14.42 0.51 14.16
C PRO A 67 -15.09 1.26 15.31
N GLY A 68 -14.37 2.22 15.92
CA GLY A 68 -14.88 2.98 17.06
C GLY A 68 -16.22 3.69 16.79
N LEU A 69 -16.96 4.02 17.84
CA LEU A 69 -18.35 4.52 17.83
C LEU A 69 -18.67 5.74 16.92
N ARG A 70 -17.68 6.39 16.33
CA ARG A 70 -17.82 7.53 15.42
C ARG A 70 -17.09 7.33 14.09
N ASP A 71 -16.61 6.12 13.87
CA ASP A 71 -15.82 5.77 12.71
C ASP A 71 -16.71 5.07 11.68
N ASP A 72 -17.26 5.86 10.76
CA ASP A 72 -18.02 5.36 9.62
C ASP A 72 -17.06 4.88 8.53
N ILE A 73 -17.18 3.61 8.15
CA ILE A 73 -16.41 2.97 7.05
C ILE A 73 -17.27 2.76 5.80
N ALA A 74 -18.43 3.39 5.72
CA ALA A 74 -19.27 3.33 4.52
C ALA A 74 -18.52 3.87 3.29
N GLN A 75 -18.69 3.21 2.14
CA GLN A 75 -18.09 3.56 0.86
C GLN A 75 -16.56 3.35 0.77
N VAL A 76 -15.98 2.55 1.64
CA VAL A 76 -14.56 2.16 1.59
C VAL A 76 -14.43 0.75 1.01
N THR A 77 -13.48 0.58 0.10
CA THR A 77 -13.04 -0.76 -0.32
C THR A 77 -11.81 -1.11 0.50
N PRO A 78 -11.84 -2.16 1.32
CA PRO A 78 -10.65 -2.64 2.00
C PRO A 78 -9.58 -3.07 1.00
N LEU A 79 -8.33 -2.78 1.29
CA LEU A 79 -7.18 -3.33 0.56
C LEU A 79 -6.71 -4.58 1.29
N VAL A 80 -6.24 -5.57 0.55
CA VAL A 80 -5.58 -6.74 1.15
C VAL A 80 -4.26 -6.96 0.44
N VAL A 81 -3.16 -6.88 1.18
CA VAL A 81 -1.81 -7.07 0.64
C VAL A 81 -1.01 -7.91 1.63
N ASP A 82 -0.46 -9.02 1.17
CA ASP A 82 0.38 -9.93 1.93
C ASP A 82 -0.24 -10.36 3.28
N GLY A 83 -1.56 -10.65 3.26
CA GLY A 83 -2.31 -11.07 4.43
C GLY A 83 -2.70 -9.95 5.40
N VAL A 84 -2.40 -8.70 5.11
CA VAL A 84 -2.82 -7.54 5.90
C VAL A 84 -3.96 -6.82 5.19
N MET A 85 -5.06 -6.60 5.92
CA MET A 85 -6.20 -5.80 5.45
C MET A 85 -6.05 -4.36 5.93
N TYR A 86 -6.04 -3.43 4.99
CA TYR A 86 -6.03 -1.99 5.27
C TYR A 86 -7.39 -1.39 4.95
N LEU A 87 -7.95 -0.68 5.92
CA LEU A 87 -9.18 0.07 5.72
C LEU A 87 -9.13 1.36 6.53
N HIS A 88 -9.85 2.36 6.09
CA HIS A 88 -9.97 3.57 6.87
C HIS A 88 -11.42 3.98 7.07
N SER A 89 -11.69 4.50 8.25
CA SER A 89 -12.89 5.20 8.60
C SER A 89 -12.76 6.69 8.29
N ARG A 90 -13.73 7.46 8.71
CA ARG A 90 -13.66 8.94 8.61
C ARG A 90 -12.46 9.54 9.34
N ALA A 91 -12.01 8.93 10.44
CA ALA A 91 -11.00 9.52 11.34
C ALA A 91 -9.78 8.63 11.59
N THR A 92 -9.82 7.38 11.18
CA THR A 92 -8.81 6.40 11.58
C THR A 92 -8.46 5.47 10.42
N MET A 93 -7.17 5.25 10.21
CA MET A 93 -6.63 4.20 9.35
C MET A 93 -6.33 2.97 10.21
N TYR A 94 -6.74 1.79 9.74
CA TYR A 94 -6.56 0.50 10.40
C TYR A 94 -5.75 -0.45 9.53
N ALA A 95 -4.92 -1.26 10.16
CA ALA A 95 -4.39 -2.49 9.58
C ALA A 95 -4.79 -3.67 10.46
N LEU A 96 -5.36 -4.68 9.84
CA LEU A 96 -5.84 -5.89 10.49
C LEU A 96 -5.15 -7.11 9.85
N ASP A 97 -4.93 -8.14 10.63
CA ASP A 97 -4.67 -9.46 10.08
C ASP A 97 -5.90 -9.92 9.30
N ALA A 98 -5.75 -10.17 8.00
CA ALA A 98 -6.88 -10.49 7.12
C ALA A 98 -7.50 -11.85 7.45
N THR A 99 -6.80 -12.74 8.13
CA THR A 99 -7.26 -14.09 8.50
C THR A 99 -8.05 -14.08 9.80
N THR A 100 -7.61 -13.27 10.78
CA THR A 100 -8.16 -13.30 12.15
C THR A 100 -8.99 -12.07 12.50
N GLY A 101 -8.84 -10.97 11.77
CA GLY A 101 -9.44 -9.67 12.09
C GLY A 101 -8.75 -8.95 13.24
N GLU A 102 -7.62 -9.49 13.77
CA GLU A 102 -6.86 -8.84 14.83
C GLU A 102 -6.27 -7.51 14.35
N GLU A 103 -6.37 -6.47 15.18
CA GLU A 103 -5.80 -5.17 14.87
C GLU A 103 -4.27 -5.20 15.04
N LEU A 104 -3.55 -4.97 13.95
CA LEU A 104 -2.10 -4.87 13.93
C LEU A 104 -1.65 -3.46 14.33
N TRP A 105 -2.31 -2.45 13.77
CA TRP A 105 -2.11 -1.05 14.14
C TRP A 105 -3.30 -0.17 13.74
N ARG A 106 -3.42 0.99 14.38
CA ARG A 106 -4.32 2.08 13.97
C ARG A 106 -3.60 3.43 14.02
N ARG A 107 -4.04 4.36 13.18
CA ARG A 107 -3.55 5.75 13.16
C ARG A 107 -4.67 6.73 12.95
N SER A 108 -4.66 7.81 13.72
CA SER A 108 -5.58 8.92 13.51
C SER A 108 -5.24 9.64 12.20
N LEU A 109 -6.28 10.03 11.46
CA LEU A 109 -6.21 10.92 10.29
C LEU A 109 -6.60 12.33 10.72
N ASP A 110 -6.06 12.85 11.81
CA ASP A 110 -6.57 14.04 12.48
C ASP A 110 -5.95 15.31 11.89
N SER A 111 -6.64 15.93 10.94
CA SER A 111 -6.28 17.22 10.34
C SER A 111 -7.44 18.23 10.37
N GLY A 112 -8.34 18.15 11.36
CA GLY A 112 -9.48 19.06 11.49
C GLY A 112 -10.81 18.45 11.02
N PRO A 113 -11.85 19.27 10.81
CA PRO A 113 -13.18 18.78 10.46
C PRO A 113 -13.16 18.10 9.08
N ALA A 114 -13.35 16.79 9.06
CA ALA A 114 -13.51 16.05 7.81
C ALA A 114 -14.96 16.18 7.33
N ASN A 115 -15.17 16.99 6.34
CA ASN A 115 -16.43 17.08 5.62
C ASN A 115 -16.30 16.30 4.31
N GLY A 116 -17.21 15.37 4.08
CA GLY A 116 -17.25 14.58 2.86
C GLY A 116 -17.18 13.07 3.07
N PRO A 117 -17.50 12.30 2.04
CA PRO A 117 -17.49 10.84 2.11
C PRO A 117 -16.06 10.32 2.22
N VAL A 118 -15.90 9.24 2.98
CA VAL A 118 -14.66 8.46 3.03
C VAL A 118 -14.46 7.80 1.66
N ARG A 119 -13.24 7.89 1.13
CA ARG A 119 -12.85 7.27 -0.15
C ARG A 119 -11.87 6.14 0.10
N GLY A 120 -11.62 5.33 -0.93
CA GLY A 120 -10.70 4.22 -0.82
C GLY A 120 -9.26 4.65 -0.57
N SER A 121 -8.49 3.73 0.01
CA SER A 121 -7.03 3.84 0.17
C SER A 121 -6.31 3.23 -1.04
N THR A 122 -5.00 3.40 -1.08
CA THR A 122 -4.11 2.75 -2.05
C THR A 122 -2.84 2.28 -1.35
N TYR A 123 -2.39 1.07 -1.70
CA TYR A 123 -1.11 0.53 -1.28
C TYR A 123 -0.11 0.61 -2.44
N ALA A 124 1.11 1.05 -2.16
CA ALA A 124 2.21 1.02 -3.09
C ALA A 124 3.55 0.92 -2.34
N GLU A 125 4.39 -0.03 -2.72
CA GLU A 125 5.78 -0.14 -2.28
C GLU A 125 5.96 -0.08 -0.75
N GLY A 126 5.18 -0.85 0.00
CA GLY A 126 5.24 -0.87 1.47
C GLY A 126 4.64 0.35 2.16
N ARG A 127 3.83 1.14 1.44
CA ARG A 127 3.19 2.35 1.94
C ARG A 127 1.68 2.29 1.73
N VAL A 128 0.93 2.86 2.65
CA VAL A 128 -0.52 3.02 2.52
C VAL A 128 -0.87 4.50 2.48
N TYR A 129 -1.68 4.86 1.51
CA TYR A 129 -2.15 6.23 1.31
C TYR A 129 -3.65 6.29 1.55
N ALA A 130 -4.10 7.30 2.28
CA ALA A 130 -5.51 7.52 2.59
C ALA A 130 -5.89 8.99 2.46
N TYR A 131 -7.05 9.26 1.88
CA TYR A 131 -7.61 10.61 1.83
C TYR A 131 -8.55 10.86 3.00
N ARG A 132 -8.44 12.05 3.60
CA ARG A 132 -9.44 12.59 4.50
C ARG A 132 -9.79 14.02 4.09
N GLY A 133 -11.00 14.22 3.57
CA GLY A 133 -11.36 15.50 2.99
C GLY A 133 -10.46 15.88 1.82
N ALA A 134 -9.73 16.97 1.96
CA ALA A 134 -8.80 17.51 0.95
C ALA A 134 -7.34 17.09 1.18
N ASP A 135 -7.07 16.31 2.22
CA ASP A 135 -5.73 15.94 2.65
C ASP A 135 -5.40 14.49 2.29
N LEU A 136 -4.16 14.24 1.93
CA LEU A 136 -3.60 12.92 1.65
C LEU A 136 -2.58 12.55 2.73
N TYR A 137 -2.78 11.42 3.36
CA TYR A 137 -1.88 10.83 4.36
C TYR A 137 -1.08 9.70 3.75
N ALA A 138 0.14 9.51 4.26
CA ALA A 138 1.01 8.41 3.89
C ALA A 138 1.62 7.75 5.13
N PHE A 139 1.49 6.43 5.21
CA PHE A 139 1.97 5.60 6.31
C PHE A 139 2.86 4.47 5.79
N ASP A 140 3.84 4.10 6.60
CA ASP A 140 4.52 2.82 6.46
C ASP A 140 3.51 1.69 6.70
N ALA A 141 3.38 0.78 5.75
CA ALA A 141 2.34 -0.24 5.78
C ALA A 141 2.51 -1.26 6.92
N ALA A 142 3.75 -1.57 7.28
CA ALA A 142 4.02 -2.57 8.33
C ALA A 142 3.80 -2.02 9.74
N THR A 143 4.10 -0.74 9.97
CA THR A 143 4.11 -0.14 11.31
C THR A 143 3.02 0.90 11.55
N GLY A 144 2.43 1.41 10.48
CA GLY A 144 1.52 2.55 10.52
C GLY A 144 2.22 3.88 10.86
N ALA A 145 3.55 3.94 10.91
CA ALA A 145 4.25 5.18 11.15
C ALA A 145 4.01 6.18 10.00
N ALA A 146 3.75 7.44 10.33
CA ALA A 146 3.65 8.49 9.32
C ALA A 146 4.98 8.62 8.57
N LEU A 147 4.93 8.75 7.25
CA LEU A 147 6.13 8.87 6.41
C LEU A 147 6.67 10.30 6.48
N ALA A 148 7.66 10.54 7.31
CA ALA A 148 8.24 11.87 7.52
C ALA A 148 8.76 12.55 6.22
N SER A 149 9.09 11.76 5.20
CA SER A 149 9.53 12.26 3.88
C SER A 149 8.38 12.62 2.93
N PHE A 150 7.12 12.39 3.33
CA PHE A 150 5.95 12.68 2.52
C PHE A 150 5.25 13.95 3.03
N GLY A 151 5.19 14.98 2.18
CA GLY A 151 4.55 16.26 2.52
C GLY A 151 5.09 16.87 3.81
N ASP A 152 4.17 17.31 4.66
CA ASP A 152 4.49 17.78 6.01
C ASP A 152 4.34 16.62 7.00
N SER A 153 5.45 15.92 7.26
CA SER A 153 5.53 14.86 8.28
C SER A 153 4.50 13.73 8.11
N GLY A 154 4.21 13.37 6.87
CA GLY A 154 3.32 12.25 6.54
C GLY A 154 1.96 12.65 6.00
N PHE A 155 1.70 13.94 5.78
CA PHE A 155 0.48 14.38 5.12
C PHE A 155 0.70 15.53 4.13
N LEU A 156 -0.23 15.69 3.19
CA LEU A 156 -0.19 16.70 2.15
C LEU A 156 -1.57 17.32 1.99
N LYS A 157 -1.66 18.64 2.10
CA LYS A 157 -2.87 19.44 1.79
C LYS A 157 -3.03 19.58 0.29
N VAL A 158 -3.50 18.52 -0.36
CA VAL A 158 -3.51 18.43 -1.84
C VAL A 158 -4.30 19.55 -2.49
N VAL A 159 -5.51 19.80 -2.00
CA VAL A 159 -6.39 20.84 -2.59
C VAL A 159 -5.87 22.23 -2.29
N ALA A 160 -5.46 22.51 -1.05
CA ALA A 160 -4.93 23.81 -0.67
C ALA A 160 -3.67 24.17 -1.46
N GLN A 161 -2.73 23.22 -1.58
CA GLN A 161 -1.51 23.44 -2.36
C GLN A 161 -1.78 23.57 -3.86
N GLY A 162 -2.71 22.79 -4.40
CA GLY A 162 -3.11 22.89 -5.81
C GLY A 162 -3.76 24.23 -6.14
N LEU A 163 -4.66 24.72 -5.28
CA LEU A 163 -5.29 26.03 -5.44
C LEU A 163 -4.27 27.16 -5.29
N HIS A 164 -3.40 27.11 -4.30
CA HIS A 164 -2.35 28.10 -4.15
C HIS A 164 -1.40 28.13 -5.36
N HIS A 165 -1.01 26.98 -5.88
CA HIS A 165 -0.16 26.92 -7.07
C HIS A 165 -0.82 27.55 -8.30
N GLN A 166 -2.12 27.29 -8.50
CA GLN A 166 -2.87 27.80 -9.64
C GLN A 166 -3.28 29.28 -9.49
N TYR A 167 -3.61 29.69 -8.26
CA TYR A 167 -4.19 31.01 -7.95
C TYR A 167 -3.57 31.58 -6.67
N PRO A 168 -2.28 31.94 -6.65
CA PRO A 168 -1.56 32.32 -5.43
C PRO A 168 -2.13 33.56 -4.74
N ASP A 169 -2.66 34.51 -5.49
CA ASP A 169 -3.24 35.75 -4.95
C ASP A 169 -4.62 35.55 -4.31
N THR A 170 -5.34 34.49 -4.72
CA THR A 170 -6.69 34.20 -4.22
C THR A 170 -6.65 33.20 -3.08
N TYR A 171 -5.73 32.24 -3.14
CA TYR A 171 -5.60 31.15 -2.18
C TYR A 171 -4.17 31.15 -1.59
N PRO A 172 -3.88 31.95 -0.55
CA PRO A 172 -2.62 31.88 0.15
C PRO A 172 -2.46 30.52 0.86
N THR A 173 -1.23 30.12 1.13
CA THR A 173 -0.87 28.77 1.65
C THR A 173 -1.47 28.42 3.01
N ASP A 174 -1.91 29.41 3.78
CA ASP A 174 -2.48 29.27 5.11
C ASP A 174 -4.01 29.11 5.14
N ILE A 175 -4.68 29.21 3.99
CA ILE A 175 -6.13 29.05 3.91
C ILE A 175 -6.48 27.56 3.73
N ASP A 176 -7.39 27.06 4.57
CA ASP A 176 -8.07 25.79 4.35
C ASP A 176 -9.16 25.97 3.27
N PRO A 177 -9.05 25.30 2.10
CA PRO A 177 -10.01 25.47 1.00
C PRO A 177 -11.41 24.97 1.32
N ILE A 178 -11.60 24.24 2.43
CA ILE A 178 -12.93 23.76 2.87
C ILE A 178 -13.73 24.86 3.58
N THR A 179 -13.09 25.97 3.91
CA THR A 179 -13.73 27.08 4.64
C THR A 179 -14.36 28.12 3.70
N ILE A 180 -14.31 27.92 2.38
CA ILE A 180 -14.82 28.87 1.36
C ILE A 180 -16.20 28.44 0.88
#